data_bb88f33b1212192875c96268ad0e550f
#
_entry.id   bb88f33b1212192875c96268ad0e550f
#
_cell.length_a   1.000
_cell.length_b   1.000
_cell.length_c   1.000
_cell.angle_alpha   90.00
_cell.angle_beta   90.00
_cell.angle_gamma   90.00
#
_symmetry.space_group_name_H-M   'P 1'
#
loop_
_entity.id
_entity.type
_entity.pdbx_description
1 polymer ?
#
loop_
_entity_poly.entity_id
_entity_poly.type
_entity_poly.pdbx_seq_one_letter_code
_entity_poly.pdbx_strand_id
1 'polypeptide(L)'
;MVRLSCFYSLSNTMKNLLSIEQLTGDEIRDLLALGHKLKAERGHHEHLPLKGQTWALIFSKSSTRTRVSFEVGISELGGRPMFLSVHDIQLGRGEPIKDTARVLGRMIHGAAIRTYGQQEVEEFASFSGIPTINALTDEEHPCQILADLLTIEEIYGPGSWKDMKIAFVGDGDNNMSRSWMWAAKRLGFTLAIGAPTNYLPLEDFRRHLDCDNVIFTTDPIEAVKGASVINTDVWLSMGQEAEGQSKEKHFYPYQVNRELLEHAAPNHSVFHCLPAYRGKEITEDVLEHFAPVIFREAENRVHAQKAVLATLAAGHQA
;
A
#
# COMPACT_ATOMS: atom_id res chain seq x y z
N MET A 1 14.33 -13.52 32.94
CA MET A 1 14.01 -12.36 32.08
C MET A 1 15.13 -12.23 31.05
N VAL A 2 15.02 -12.91 29.93
CA VAL A 2 15.96 -12.77 28.81
C VAL A 2 15.45 -11.58 27.97
N ARG A 3 16.31 -10.58 27.81
CA ARG A 3 15.97 -9.35 27.08
C ARG A 3 15.54 -9.72 25.63
N LEU A 4 14.29 -9.44 25.28
CA LEU A 4 13.71 -9.48 23.94
C LEU A 4 14.40 -8.56 22.91
N SER A 5 15.42 -7.81 23.33
CA SER A 5 16.05 -6.73 22.55
C SER A 5 17.05 -7.18 21.46
N CYS A 6 17.21 -8.47 21.20
CA CYS A 6 18.18 -8.97 20.22
C CYS A 6 17.57 -9.52 18.91
N PHE A 7 16.22 -9.59 18.79
CA PHE A 7 15.60 -10.26 17.63
C PHE A 7 15.12 -9.31 16.53
N TYR A 8 14.82 -8.05 16.86
CA TYR A 8 14.48 -7.01 15.90
C TYR A 8 15.25 -5.76 16.31
N SER A 9 16.44 -5.55 15.74
CA SER A 9 17.14 -4.24 15.83
C SER A 9 16.48 -3.25 14.87
N LEU A 10 15.18 -3.05 15.04
CA LEU A 10 14.44 -2.01 14.35
C LEU A 10 14.69 -0.70 15.10
N SER A 11 14.89 0.39 14.38
CA SER A 11 14.81 1.72 14.96
C SER A 11 13.41 1.91 15.53
N ASN A 12 13.26 1.81 16.84
CA ASN A 12 11.99 1.61 17.56
C ASN A 12 11.16 2.90 17.64
N THR A 13 10.98 3.62 16.52
CA THR A 13 10.34 4.94 16.50
C THR A 13 8.93 4.91 15.88
N MET A 14 8.62 3.93 15.02
CA MET A 14 7.34 3.87 14.34
C MET A 14 6.21 3.50 15.30
N LYS A 15 5.30 4.44 15.55
CA LYS A 15 4.10 4.21 16.41
C LYS A 15 2.87 3.81 15.60
N ASN A 16 2.78 4.27 14.36
CA ASN A 16 1.67 4.06 13.45
C ASN A 16 2.21 3.90 12.03
N LEU A 17 1.41 3.36 11.12
CA LEU A 17 1.62 3.44 9.68
C LEU A 17 0.42 4.18 9.07
N LEU A 18 0.47 5.50 8.94
CA LEU A 18 -0.64 6.29 8.42
C LEU A 18 -0.46 6.65 6.94
N SER A 19 0.80 6.81 6.49
CA SER A 19 1.17 7.15 5.12
C SER A 19 2.59 6.68 4.81
N ILE A 20 2.96 6.58 3.54
CA ILE A 20 4.37 6.42 3.12
C ILE A 20 5.12 7.75 3.33
N GLU A 21 4.41 8.87 3.22
CA GLU A 21 4.98 10.19 3.50
C GLU A 21 5.67 10.29 4.85
N GLN A 22 5.10 9.67 5.88
CA GLN A 22 5.63 9.75 7.26
C GLN A 22 6.82 8.83 7.51
N LEU A 23 7.07 7.85 6.66
CA LEU A 23 8.18 6.92 6.82
C LEU A 23 9.50 7.53 6.34
N THR A 24 10.58 7.14 6.99
CA THR A 24 11.94 7.32 6.48
C THR A 24 12.31 6.21 5.51
N GLY A 25 13.31 6.45 4.66
CA GLY A 25 13.83 5.40 3.79
C GLY A 25 14.41 4.20 4.55
N ASP A 26 14.95 4.43 5.75
CA ASP A 26 15.46 3.34 6.61
C ASP A 26 14.31 2.50 7.17
N GLU A 27 13.25 3.10 7.66
CA GLU A 27 12.07 2.38 8.12
C GLU A 27 11.44 1.53 7.02
N ILE A 28 11.38 2.04 5.79
CA ILE A 28 10.89 1.24 4.64
C ILE A 28 11.81 0.04 4.41
N ARG A 29 13.14 0.23 4.38
CA ARG A 29 14.10 -0.86 4.20
C ARG A 29 14.01 -1.91 5.31
N ASP A 30 13.86 -1.49 6.55
CA ASP A 30 13.71 -2.39 7.70
C ASP A 30 12.43 -3.22 7.59
N LEU A 31 11.31 -2.59 7.18
CA LEU A 31 10.04 -3.28 6.93
C LEU A 31 10.15 -4.31 5.80
N LEU A 32 10.86 -3.98 4.70
CA LEU A 32 11.08 -4.93 3.60
C LEU A 32 11.93 -6.11 4.05
N ALA A 33 13.04 -5.86 4.74
CA ALA A 33 13.90 -6.93 5.29
C ALA A 33 13.14 -7.87 6.24
N LEU A 34 12.30 -7.29 7.12
CA LEU A 34 11.45 -8.07 8.00
C LEU A 34 10.36 -8.83 7.24
N GLY A 35 9.80 -8.22 6.17
CA GLY A 35 8.82 -8.86 5.29
C GLY A 35 9.38 -10.13 4.63
N HIS A 36 10.58 -10.06 4.07
CA HIS A 36 11.29 -11.22 3.51
C HIS A 36 11.51 -12.32 4.55
N LYS A 37 11.98 -11.94 5.74
CA LYS A 37 12.19 -12.89 6.85
C LYS A 37 10.89 -13.58 7.23
N LEU A 38 9.81 -12.82 7.48
CA LEU A 38 8.52 -13.38 7.87
C LEU A 38 7.84 -14.19 6.75
N LYS A 39 8.16 -13.91 5.49
CA LYS A 39 7.74 -14.74 4.35
C LYS A 39 8.46 -16.09 4.37
N ALA A 40 9.78 -16.10 4.55
CA ALA A 40 10.57 -17.32 4.63
C ALA A 40 10.18 -18.21 5.83
N GLU A 41 9.74 -17.62 6.94
CA GLU A 41 9.28 -18.32 8.14
C GLU A 41 7.80 -18.76 8.08
N ARG A 42 7.10 -18.56 6.96
CA ARG A 42 5.67 -18.89 6.88
C ARG A 42 5.39 -20.35 7.20
N GLY A 43 4.44 -20.58 8.13
CA GLY A 43 4.07 -21.92 8.63
C GLY A 43 4.91 -22.45 9.78
N HIS A 44 6.02 -21.76 10.13
CA HIS A 44 6.91 -22.16 11.24
C HIS A 44 7.54 -20.97 11.97
N HIS A 45 6.76 -19.90 12.16
CA HIS A 45 7.21 -18.72 12.90
C HIS A 45 7.66 -19.10 14.32
N GLU A 46 8.92 -18.85 14.65
CA GLU A 46 9.45 -19.07 15.99
C GLU A 46 8.96 -18.03 16.99
N HIS A 47 8.73 -16.80 16.50
CA HIS A 47 8.24 -15.68 17.29
C HIS A 47 6.83 -15.29 16.90
N LEU A 48 6.00 -15.09 17.91
CA LEU A 48 4.60 -14.69 17.78
C LEU A 48 4.42 -13.31 18.45
N PRO A 49 4.82 -12.21 17.78
CA PRO A 49 4.83 -10.86 18.38
C PRO A 49 3.45 -10.36 18.78
N LEU A 50 2.38 -10.90 18.21
CA LEU A 50 1.00 -10.54 18.54
C LEU A 50 0.35 -11.52 19.52
N LYS A 51 1.11 -12.43 20.16
CA LYS A 51 0.54 -13.41 21.08
C LYS A 51 -0.24 -12.73 22.22
N GLY A 52 -1.52 -13.10 22.34
CA GLY A 52 -2.42 -12.54 23.34
C GLY A 52 -3.04 -11.18 22.95
N GLN A 53 -2.68 -10.61 21.83
CA GLN A 53 -3.21 -9.35 21.33
C GLN A 53 -4.45 -9.55 20.45
N THR A 54 -5.35 -8.56 20.48
CA THR A 54 -6.50 -8.45 19.57
C THR A 54 -6.32 -7.18 18.73
N TRP A 55 -6.42 -7.32 17.41
CA TRP A 55 -6.31 -6.22 16.46
C TRP A 55 -7.62 -6.05 15.69
N ALA A 56 -8.16 -4.84 15.68
CA ALA A 56 -9.38 -4.54 14.93
C ALA A 56 -9.08 -4.24 13.46
N LEU A 57 -9.97 -4.73 12.59
CA LEU A 57 -10.02 -4.39 11.16
C LEU A 57 -11.29 -3.58 10.93
N ILE A 58 -11.17 -2.25 10.88
CA ILE A 58 -12.29 -1.30 10.81
C ILE A 58 -12.46 -0.87 9.36
N PHE A 59 -13.55 -1.28 8.72
CA PHE A 59 -13.74 -1.10 7.28
C PHE A 59 -15.01 -0.35 6.95
N SER A 60 -14.86 0.81 6.30
CA SER A 60 -15.93 1.57 5.66
C SER A 60 -16.14 1.18 4.19
N LYS A 61 -15.12 0.58 3.56
CA LYS A 61 -15.13 0.10 2.17
C LYS A 61 -14.90 -1.40 2.12
N SER A 62 -15.65 -2.12 1.29
CA SER A 62 -15.46 -3.56 1.07
C SER A 62 -14.06 -3.87 0.54
N SER A 63 -13.44 -4.94 1.00
CA SER A 63 -12.18 -5.45 0.45
C SER A 63 -11.93 -6.89 0.85
N THR A 64 -11.84 -7.78 -0.13
CA THR A 64 -11.47 -9.17 0.10
C THR A 64 -9.97 -9.29 0.43
N ARG A 65 -9.11 -8.72 -0.41
CA ARG A 65 -7.65 -8.83 -0.26
C ARG A 65 -7.13 -8.23 1.04
N THR A 66 -7.53 -7.01 1.35
CA THR A 66 -7.09 -6.33 2.58
C THR A 66 -7.57 -7.07 3.83
N ARG A 67 -8.82 -7.53 3.83
CA ARG A 67 -9.37 -8.29 4.94
C ARG A 67 -8.61 -9.60 5.14
N VAL A 68 -8.52 -10.41 4.10
CA VAL A 68 -7.86 -11.74 4.17
C VAL A 68 -6.38 -11.59 4.56
N SER A 69 -5.64 -10.65 3.95
CA SER A 69 -4.23 -10.49 4.25
C SER A 69 -3.96 -10.06 5.69
N PHE A 70 -4.77 -9.18 6.28
CA PHE A 70 -4.65 -8.81 7.69
C PHE A 70 -5.13 -9.94 8.62
N GLU A 71 -6.27 -10.59 8.35
CA GLU A 71 -6.75 -11.70 9.18
C GLU A 71 -5.72 -12.82 9.25
N VAL A 72 -5.15 -13.21 8.08
CA VAL A 72 -4.09 -14.22 8.01
C VAL A 72 -2.82 -13.73 8.70
N GLY A 73 -2.36 -12.53 8.40
CA GLY A 73 -1.11 -11.98 8.96
C GLY A 73 -1.17 -11.86 10.49
N ILE A 74 -2.26 -11.36 11.06
CA ILE A 74 -2.46 -11.27 12.52
C ILE A 74 -2.46 -12.68 13.14
N SER A 75 -3.17 -13.62 12.51
CA SER A 75 -3.27 -15.00 13.03
C SER A 75 -1.93 -15.73 12.97
N GLU A 76 -1.18 -15.61 11.87
CA GLU A 76 0.15 -16.20 11.71
C GLU A 76 1.16 -15.64 12.74
N LEU A 77 0.99 -14.39 13.19
CA LEU A 77 1.80 -13.77 14.24
C LEU A 77 1.27 -14.02 15.67
N GLY A 78 0.28 -14.91 15.83
CA GLY A 78 -0.25 -15.33 17.12
C GLY A 78 -1.32 -14.41 17.73
N GLY A 79 -1.76 -13.39 16.99
CA GLY A 79 -2.82 -12.46 17.40
C GLY A 79 -4.23 -12.94 17.03
N ARG A 80 -5.21 -12.17 17.46
CA ARG A 80 -6.63 -12.37 17.14
C ARG A 80 -7.12 -11.21 16.27
N PRO A 81 -7.50 -11.43 15.02
CA PRO A 81 -8.17 -10.41 14.22
C PRO A 81 -9.62 -10.25 14.65
N MET A 82 -10.12 -9.01 14.66
CA MET A 82 -11.52 -8.67 14.93
C MET A 82 -12.01 -7.78 13.79
N PHE A 83 -12.86 -8.31 12.91
CA PHE A 83 -13.45 -7.54 11.83
C PHE A 83 -14.62 -6.69 12.34
N LEU A 84 -14.58 -5.40 12.04
CA LEU A 84 -15.61 -4.41 12.38
C LEU A 84 -16.03 -3.68 11.11
N SER A 85 -17.20 -4.02 10.58
CA SER A 85 -17.82 -3.24 9.50
C SER A 85 -18.42 -1.97 10.09
N VAL A 86 -18.17 -0.82 9.47
CA VAL A 86 -18.77 0.46 9.90
C VAL A 86 -20.30 0.38 9.86
N HIS A 87 -20.88 -0.44 9.01
CA HIS A 87 -22.33 -0.66 8.95
C HIS A 87 -22.88 -1.38 10.21
N ASP A 88 -22.04 -2.11 10.91
CA ASP A 88 -22.43 -2.93 12.09
C ASP A 88 -22.07 -2.26 13.43
N ILE A 89 -21.32 -1.15 13.42
CA ILE A 89 -20.87 -0.43 14.60
C ILE A 89 -21.43 1.00 14.65
N GLN A 90 -21.28 1.67 15.81
CA GLN A 90 -21.88 2.99 16.04
C GLN A 90 -21.23 4.11 15.21
N LEU A 91 -19.99 3.92 14.72
CA LEU A 91 -19.30 4.85 13.82
C LEU A 91 -20.14 5.14 12.59
N GLY A 92 -20.77 4.12 11.98
CA GLY A 92 -21.71 4.27 10.88
C GLY A 92 -23.05 4.94 11.23
N ARG A 93 -23.30 5.20 12.53
CA ARG A 93 -24.52 5.84 13.04
C ARG A 93 -24.29 7.24 13.61
N GLY A 94 -23.12 7.85 13.30
CA GLY A 94 -22.80 9.22 13.66
C GLY A 94 -22.05 9.40 14.99
N GLU A 95 -21.52 8.31 15.61
CA GLU A 95 -20.57 8.45 16.70
C GLU A 95 -19.28 9.10 16.19
N PRO A 96 -18.74 10.14 16.86
CA PRO A 96 -17.47 10.75 16.49
C PRO A 96 -16.32 9.74 16.53
N ILE A 97 -15.42 9.80 15.55
CA ILE A 97 -14.25 8.89 15.44
C ILE A 97 -13.43 8.90 16.73
N LYS A 98 -13.19 10.06 17.32
CA LYS A 98 -12.45 10.22 18.58
C LYS A 98 -13.05 9.45 19.76
N ASP A 99 -14.37 9.29 19.80
CA ASP A 99 -15.02 8.57 20.89
C ASP A 99 -14.91 7.06 20.70
N THR A 100 -15.17 6.57 19.47
CA THR A 100 -14.87 5.19 19.08
C THR A 100 -13.39 4.85 19.34
N ALA A 101 -12.46 5.73 18.98
CA ALA A 101 -11.02 5.55 19.18
C ALA A 101 -10.68 5.40 20.66
N ARG A 102 -11.19 6.27 21.54
CA ARG A 102 -10.96 6.20 22.99
C ARG A 102 -11.50 4.91 23.61
N VAL A 103 -12.67 4.45 23.16
CA VAL A 103 -13.27 3.20 23.64
C VAL A 103 -12.44 2.01 23.19
N LEU A 104 -12.15 1.90 21.88
CA LEU A 104 -11.39 0.78 21.34
C LEU A 104 -9.96 0.74 21.88
N GLY A 105 -9.32 1.89 22.06
CA GLY A 105 -7.98 1.98 22.64
C GLY A 105 -7.84 1.41 24.06
N ARG A 106 -8.96 1.20 24.77
CA ARG A 106 -8.98 0.53 26.08
C ARG A 106 -9.31 -0.96 26.01
N MET A 107 -9.68 -1.47 24.84
CA MET A 107 -10.18 -2.83 24.67
C MET A 107 -9.31 -3.70 23.79
N ILE A 108 -8.62 -3.09 22.80
CA ILE A 108 -7.80 -3.79 21.81
C ILE A 108 -6.36 -3.28 21.79
N HIS A 109 -5.50 -3.94 21.04
CA HIS A 109 -4.05 -3.69 21.06
C HIS A 109 -3.55 -2.96 19.80
N GLY A 110 -4.37 -2.84 18.77
CA GLY A 110 -4.09 -2.10 17.56
C GLY A 110 -5.25 -2.16 16.58
N ALA A 111 -5.21 -1.30 15.55
CA ALA A 111 -6.25 -1.20 14.55
C ALA A 111 -5.66 -1.05 13.14
N ALA A 112 -6.29 -1.70 12.14
CA ALA A 112 -6.08 -1.42 10.73
C ALA A 112 -7.39 -0.86 10.15
N ILE A 113 -7.33 0.35 9.57
CA ILE A 113 -8.51 1.11 9.17
C ILE A 113 -8.50 1.28 7.65
N ARG A 114 -9.60 0.90 7.01
CA ARG A 114 -9.86 1.12 5.60
C ARG A 114 -11.10 1.99 5.46
N THR A 115 -10.88 3.24 5.03
CA THR A 115 -11.93 4.25 4.96
C THR A 115 -11.76 5.18 3.75
N TYR A 116 -12.48 6.28 3.72
CA TYR A 116 -12.39 7.29 2.67
C TYR A 116 -11.34 8.36 3.03
N GLY A 117 -11.55 9.09 4.12
CA GLY A 117 -10.72 10.23 4.49
C GLY A 117 -9.45 9.84 5.25
N GLN A 118 -8.32 10.41 4.87
CA GLN A 118 -7.05 10.28 5.59
C GLN A 118 -7.18 10.79 7.03
N GLN A 119 -7.88 11.92 7.20
CA GLN A 119 -8.13 12.52 8.50
C GLN A 119 -8.83 11.59 9.49
N GLU A 120 -9.68 10.67 9.01
CA GLU A 120 -10.36 9.70 9.87
C GLU A 120 -9.36 8.75 10.54
N VAL A 121 -8.36 8.30 9.79
CA VAL A 121 -7.29 7.41 10.30
C VAL A 121 -6.39 8.17 11.27
N GLU A 122 -6.04 9.41 10.93
CA GLU A 122 -5.21 10.28 11.77
C GLU A 122 -5.90 10.66 13.08
N GLU A 123 -7.19 10.99 13.03
CA GLU A 123 -7.99 11.26 14.22
C GLU A 123 -8.06 10.03 15.11
N PHE A 124 -8.33 8.84 14.54
CA PHE A 124 -8.33 7.59 15.30
C PHE A 124 -6.97 7.34 15.97
N ALA A 125 -5.87 7.45 15.24
CA ALA A 125 -4.52 7.27 15.78
C ALA A 125 -4.23 8.24 16.93
N SER A 126 -4.65 9.49 16.80
CA SER A 126 -4.41 10.55 17.81
C SER A 126 -5.15 10.30 19.12
N PHE A 127 -6.33 9.69 19.08
CA PHE A 127 -7.19 9.52 20.27
C PHE A 127 -7.23 8.10 20.83
N SER A 128 -6.81 7.09 20.06
CA SER A 128 -6.89 5.69 20.51
C SER A 128 -5.78 5.30 21.49
N GLY A 129 -4.57 5.90 21.35
CA GLY A 129 -3.39 5.52 22.11
C GLY A 129 -2.83 4.13 21.77
N ILE A 130 -3.33 3.48 20.71
CA ILE A 130 -2.86 2.19 20.24
C ILE A 130 -2.31 2.30 18.81
N PRO A 131 -1.40 1.40 18.39
CA PRO A 131 -0.90 1.35 17.00
C PRO A 131 -2.04 1.33 15.98
N THR A 132 -1.94 2.23 15.00
CA THR A 132 -2.95 2.38 13.94
C THR A 132 -2.29 2.25 12.57
N ILE A 133 -2.92 1.44 11.70
CA ILE A 133 -2.46 1.20 10.33
C ILE A 133 -3.50 1.73 9.34
N ASN A 134 -3.07 2.59 8.42
CA ASN A 134 -3.83 2.91 7.23
C ASN A 134 -3.84 1.69 6.28
N ALA A 135 -4.95 0.98 6.24
CA ALA A 135 -5.15 -0.15 5.35
C ALA A 135 -5.55 0.27 3.92
N LEU A 136 -6.09 1.46 3.77
CA LEU A 136 -6.33 2.27 2.57
C LEU A 136 -7.19 3.48 2.92
N THR A 137 -6.83 4.63 2.38
CA THR A 137 -7.69 5.82 2.24
C THR A 137 -7.76 6.27 0.77
N ASP A 138 -8.50 7.34 0.47
CA ASP A 138 -8.51 7.93 -0.88
C ASP A 138 -7.20 8.68 -1.18
N GLU A 139 -6.40 8.97 -0.16
CA GLU A 139 -5.14 9.69 -0.29
C GLU A 139 -3.94 8.77 -0.42
N GLU A 140 -3.89 7.65 0.33
CA GLU A 140 -2.76 6.72 0.29
C GLU A 140 -3.15 5.25 0.51
N HIS A 141 -2.30 4.36 -0.02
CA HIS A 141 -2.36 2.90 0.22
C HIS A 141 -0.97 2.35 0.64
N PRO A 142 -0.47 2.72 1.84
CA PRO A 142 0.90 2.41 2.25
C PRO A 142 1.20 0.90 2.28
N CYS A 143 0.24 0.08 2.70
CA CYS A 143 0.40 -1.37 2.73
C CYS A 143 0.57 -2.00 1.34
N GLN A 144 0.04 -1.39 0.29
CA GLN A 144 0.23 -1.87 -1.07
C GLN A 144 1.65 -1.56 -1.54
N ILE A 145 2.11 -0.33 -1.38
CA ILE A 145 3.46 0.07 -1.81
C ILE A 145 4.54 -0.76 -1.14
N LEU A 146 4.39 -1.08 0.15
CA LEU A 146 5.32 -1.98 0.84
C LEU A 146 5.32 -3.40 0.22
N ALA A 147 4.16 -3.89 -0.21
CA ALA A 147 4.07 -5.19 -0.89
C ALA A 147 4.66 -5.15 -2.31
N ASP A 148 4.46 -4.05 -3.03
CA ASP A 148 5.01 -3.83 -4.37
C ASP A 148 6.54 -3.79 -4.30
N LEU A 149 7.10 -3.01 -3.37
CA LEU A 149 8.55 -2.93 -3.14
C LEU A 149 9.14 -4.29 -2.75
N LEU A 150 8.46 -5.04 -1.88
CA LEU A 150 8.86 -6.41 -1.51
C LEU A 150 8.88 -7.33 -2.74
N THR A 151 7.90 -7.18 -3.65
CA THR A 151 7.80 -7.95 -4.89
C THR A 151 8.91 -7.57 -5.87
N ILE A 152 9.25 -6.30 -5.96
CA ILE A 152 10.39 -5.82 -6.76
C ILE A 152 11.69 -6.46 -6.27
N GLU A 153 11.92 -6.47 -4.95
CA GLU A 153 13.12 -7.11 -4.39
C GLU A 153 13.17 -8.61 -4.61
N GLU A 154 12.04 -9.30 -4.66
CA GLU A 154 11.99 -10.74 -4.99
C GLU A 154 12.29 -11.03 -6.46
N ILE A 155 11.96 -10.12 -7.36
CA ILE A 155 12.19 -10.31 -8.82
C ILE A 155 13.60 -9.87 -9.22
N TYR A 156 14.04 -8.74 -8.69
CA TYR A 156 15.24 -8.06 -9.17
C TYR A 156 16.40 -8.05 -8.16
N GLY A 157 16.15 -8.48 -6.93
CA GLY A 157 17.12 -8.50 -5.83
C GLY A 157 16.92 -7.39 -4.80
N PRO A 158 17.42 -7.55 -3.57
CA PRO A 158 17.28 -6.58 -2.49
C PRO A 158 17.85 -5.20 -2.86
N GLY A 159 17.09 -4.15 -2.64
CA GLY A 159 17.49 -2.77 -2.93
C GLY A 159 17.58 -2.41 -4.42
N SER A 160 17.17 -3.30 -5.32
CA SER A 160 17.24 -3.13 -6.79
C SER A 160 16.45 -1.92 -7.29
N TRP A 161 15.39 -1.53 -6.58
CA TRP A 161 14.56 -0.38 -6.92
C TRP A 161 15.36 0.93 -7.01
N LYS A 162 16.51 1.04 -6.35
CA LYS A 162 17.33 2.26 -6.30
C LYS A 162 17.78 2.76 -7.67
N ASP A 163 18.12 1.83 -8.56
CA ASP A 163 18.65 2.16 -9.91
C ASP A 163 17.58 1.96 -11.00
N MET A 164 16.31 1.79 -10.61
CA MET A 164 15.21 1.55 -11.53
C MET A 164 14.47 2.82 -11.90
N LYS A 165 13.92 2.81 -13.11
CA LYS A 165 12.78 3.63 -13.46
C LYS A 165 11.52 2.80 -13.27
N ILE A 166 10.58 3.30 -12.47
CA ILE A 166 9.23 2.78 -12.30
C ILE A 166 8.29 3.72 -13.02
N ALA A 167 7.31 3.19 -13.74
CA ALA A 167 6.26 3.98 -14.37
C ALA A 167 4.91 3.64 -13.74
N PHE A 168 4.12 4.66 -13.43
CA PHE A 168 2.71 4.53 -13.13
C PHE A 168 1.91 5.16 -14.27
N VAL A 169 0.96 4.42 -14.87
CA VAL A 169 0.14 4.91 -15.98
C VAL A 169 -1.34 4.75 -15.70
N GLY A 170 -2.11 5.82 -15.91
CA GLY A 170 -3.54 5.86 -15.64
C GLY A 170 -3.97 7.13 -14.90
N ASP A 171 -4.71 6.99 -13.78
CA ASP A 171 -5.08 8.12 -12.92
C ASP A 171 -3.89 8.53 -12.05
N GLY A 172 -3.21 9.59 -12.43
CA GLY A 172 -1.98 10.07 -11.79
C GLY A 172 -2.21 10.76 -10.45
N ASP A 173 -3.45 10.95 -10.00
CA ASP A 173 -3.78 11.62 -8.73
C ASP A 173 -4.67 10.76 -7.84
N ASN A 174 -4.49 9.43 -7.87
CA ASN A 174 -5.14 8.50 -6.97
C ASN A 174 -4.23 8.10 -5.79
N ASN A 175 -4.75 7.32 -4.86
CA ASN A 175 -4.01 6.88 -3.68
C ASN A 175 -2.77 6.00 -4.01
N MET A 176 -2.83 5.21 -5.08
CA MET A 176 -1.69 4.38 -5.51
C MET A 176 -0.57 5.24 -6.07
N SER A 177 -0.88 6.15 -7.00
CA SER A 177 0.11 7.06 -7.59
C SER A 177 0.75 7.98 -6.53
N ARG A 178 -0.04 8.50 -5.59
CA ARG A 178 0.46 9.33 -4.49
C ARG A 178 1.40 8.55 -3.58
N SER A 179 1.04 7.33 -3.18
CA SER A 179 1.91 6.47 -2.36
C SER A 179 3.19 6.08 -3.08
N TRP A 180 3.16 5.85 -4.40
CA TRP A 180 4.36 5.65 -5.23
C TRP A 180 5.25 6.89 -5.26
N MET A 181 4.68 8.09 -5.36
CA MET A 181 5.45 9.35 -5.36
C MET A 181 6.18 9.56 -4.02
N TRP A 182 5.53 9.30 -2.90
CA TRP A 182 6.17 9.33 -1.59
C TRP A 182 7.26 8.26 -1.45
N ALA A 183 7.04 7.06 -1.95
CA ALA A 183 8.06 6.01 -1.95
C ALA A 183 9.29 6.41 -2.79
N ALA A 184 9.09 7.00 -3.96
CA ALA A 184 10.17 7.52 -4.80
C ALA A 184 10.98 8.60 -4.07
N LYS A 185 10.31 9.54 -3.41
CA LYS A 185 10.98 10.56 -2.58
C LYS A 185 11.80 9.95 -1.45
N ARG A 186 11.27 8.92 -0.75
CA ARG A 186 11.94 8.30 0.41
C ARG A 186 13.10 7.39 0.03
N LEU A 187 13.01 6.74 -1.11
CA LEU A 187 13.97 5.71 -1.55
C LEU A 187 14.91 6.17 -2.68
N GLY A 188 14.57 7.26 -3.39
CA GLY A 188 15.43 7.90 -4.39
C GLY A 188 15.40 7.25 -5.78
N PHE A 189 14.46 6.35 -6.08
CA PHE A 189 14.30 5.81 -7.43
C PHE A 189 13.57 6.78 -8.36
N THR A 190 13.76 6.62 -9.68
CA THR A 190 13.02 7.43 -10.66
C THR A 190 11.60 6.89 -10.83
N LEU A 191 10.61 7.77 -10.64
CA LEU A 191 9.20 7.47 -10.91
C LEU A 191 8.68 8.36 -12.04
N ALA A 192 8.07 7.76 -13.07
CA ALA A 192 7.36 8.49 -14.11
C ALA A 192 5.84 8.28 -13.96
N ILE A 193 5.10 9.37 -13.83
CA ILE A 193 3.63 9.37 -13.79
C ILE A 193 3.12 9.78 -15.16
N GLY A 194 2.52 8.84 -15.88
CA GLY A 194 1.85 9.06 -17.16
C GLY A 194 0.34 9.13 -16.98
N ALA A 195 -0.24 10.33 -17.14
CA ALA A 195 -1.68 10.54 -16.94
C ALA A 195 -2.23 11.64 -17.85
N PRO A 196 -3.54 11.63 -18.19
CA PRO A 196 -4.16 12.76 -18.87
C PRO A 196 -4.01 14.05 -18.06
N THR A 197 -3.90 15.20 -18.73
CA THR A 197 -3.61 16.50 -18.09
C THR A 197 -4.45 16.78 -16.84
N ASN A 198 -5.75 16.49 -16.90
CA ASN A 198 -6.69 16.76 -15.81
C ASN A 198 -6.63 15.72 -14.67
N TYR A 199 -5.80 14.71 -14.79
CA TYR A 199 -5.61 13.62 -13.84
C TYR A 199 -4.16 13.49 -13.37
N LEU A 200 -3.34 14.48 -13.69
CA LEU A 200 -2.05 14.67 -13.03
C LEU A 200 -2.26 15.32 -11.66
N PRO A 201 -1.41 15.04 -10.67
CA PRO A 201 -1.51 15.66 -9.36
C PRO A 201 -1.53 17.18 -9.43
N LEU A 202 -2.33 17.81 -8.58
CA LEU A 202 -2.43 19.26 -8.48
C LEU A 202 -1.06 19.87 -8.15
N GLU A 203 -0.85 21.10 -8.59
CA GLU A 203 0.43 21.80 -8.38
C GLU A 203 0.78 21.96 -6.90
N ASP A 204 -0.21 22.17 -6.04
CA ASP A 204 0.00 22.26 -4.60
C ASP A 204 0.56 20.94 -4.02
N PHE A 205 0.04 19.79 -4.47
CA PHE A 205 0.58 18.50 -4.09
C PHE A 205 2.02 18.32 -4.61
N ARG A 206 2.29 18.68 -5.87
CA ARG A 206 3.64 18.56 -6.44
C ARG A 206 4.65 19.44 -5.70
N ARG A 207 4.25 20.66 -5.30
CA ARG A 207 5.09 21.55 -4.47
C ARG A 207 5.32 20.98 -3.07
N HIS A 208 4.32 20.34 -2.48
CA HIS A 208 4.46 19.66 -1.19
C HIS A 208 5.36 18.42 -1.30
N LEU A 209 5.18 17.65 -2.37
CA LEU A 209 6.04 16.49 -2.66
C LEU A 209 7.51 16.92 -2.79
N ASP A 210 7.82 18.02 -3.47
CA ASP A 210 9.16 18.60 -3.64
C ASP A 210 10.23 17.53 -3.93
N CYS A 211 10.14 16.92 -5.14
CA CYS A 211 10.91 15.73 -5.47
C CYS A 211 11.28 15.68 -6.97
N ASP A 212 12.57 15.85 -7.26
CA ASP A 212 13.10 15.94 -8.63
C ASP A 212 13.12 14.58 -9.36
N ASN A 213 13.09 13.47 -8.65
CA ASN A 213 13.08 12.13 -9.25
C ASN A 213 11.68 11.61 -9.61
N VAL A 214 10.63 12.45 -9.43
CA VAL A 214 9.27 12.18 -9.91
C VAL A 214 9.00 13.01 -11.17
N ILE A 215 8.78 12.33 -12.29
CA ILE A 215 8.56 12.92 -13.60
C ILE A 215 7.07 12.83 -13.94
N PHE A 216 6.48 13.94 -14.38
CA PHE A 216 5.08 13.99 -14.81
C PHE A 216 5.01 14.18 -16.32
N THR A 217 4.24 13.36 -17.01
CA THR A 217 4.05 13.46 -18.45
C THR A 217 2.63 13.10 -18.86
N THR A 218 2.17 13.68 -19.97
CA THR A 218 0.90 13.32 -20.60
C THR A 218 1.09 12.31 -21.74
N ASP A 219 2.33 11.89 -22.00
CA ASP A 219 2.65 10.86 -22.99
C ASP A 219 2.91 9.52 -22.28
N PRO A 220 2.04 8.52 -22.42
CA PRO A 220 2.22 7.22 -21.79
C PRO A 220 3.48 6.50 -22.30
N ILE A 221 3.90 6.72 -23.54
CA ILE A 221 5.14 6.13 -24.09
C ILE A 221 6.35 6.72 -23.38
N GLU A 222 6.40 8.04 -23.20
CA GLU A 222 7.47 8.70 -22.43
C GLU A 222 7.53 8.17 -20.99
N ALA A 223 6.37 7.97 -20.37
CA ALA A 223 6.30 7.44 -19.00
C ALA A 223 6.95 6.05 -18.92
N VAL A 224 6.56 5.11 -19.78
CA VAL A 224 7.02 3.71 -19.72
C VAL A 224 8.40 3.50 -20.33
N LYS A 225 8.91 4.41 -21.14
CA LYS A 225 10.18 4.27 -21.86
C LYS A 225 11.33 3.93 -20.91
N GLY A 226 11.86 2.71 -21.07
CA GLY A 226 12.96 2.17 -20.27
C GLY A 226 12.58 1.86 -18.80
N ALA A 227 11.29 1.85 -18.44
CA ALA A 227 10.87 1.47 -17.11
C ALA A 227 11.01 -0.04 -16.89
N SER A 228 11.54 -0.42 -15.73
CA SER A 228 11.66 -1.82 -15.30
C SER A 228 10.39 -2.34 -14.65
N VAL A 229 9.58 -1.46 -14.09
CA VAL A 229 8.27 -1.78 -13.51
C VAL A 229 7.24 -0.82 -14.06
N ILE A 230 6.14 -1.36 -14.57
CA ILE A 230 4.97 -0.61 -15.02
C ILE A 230 3.82 -0.93 -14.08
N ASN A 231 3.36 0.05 -13.34
CA ASN A 231 2.22 -0.07 -12.44
C ASN A 231 1.01 0.64 -13.02
N THR A 232 -0.16 0.06 -12.85
CA THR A 232 -1.44 0.68 -13.19
C THR A 232 -2.50 0.30 -12.16
N ASP A 233 -3.56 1.06 -12.11
CA ASP A 233 -4.73 0.81 -11.26
C ASP A 233 -6.00 1.15 -12.04
N VAL A 234 -7.15 0.77 -11.50
CA VAL A 234 -8.46 1.09 -12.07
C VAL A 234 -8.58 2.59 -12.33
N TRP A 235 -9.14 2.95 -13.48
CA TRP A 235 -9.33 4.37 -13.86
C TRP A 235 -10.42 5.07 -13.05
N LEU A 236 -11.30 4.28 -12.42
CA LEU A 236 -12.39 4.77 -11.59
C LEU A 236 -12.29 4.09 -10.23
N SER A 237 -11.99 4.87 -9.21
CA SER A 237 -11.96 4.37 -7.84
C SER A 237 -13.37 3.97 -7.38
N MET A 238 -13.46 3.03 -6.42
CA MET A 238 -14.74 2.62 -5.84
C MET A 238 -15.50 3.82 -5.28
N GLY A 239 -16.74 4.00 -5.71
CA GLY A 239 -17.61 5.11 -5.33
C GLY A 239 -17.69 6.25 -6.35
N GLN A 240 -16.94 6.16 -7.46
CA GLN A 240 -16.96 7.16 -8.57
C GLN A 240 -17.70 6.68 -9.81
N GLU A 241 -18.47 5.58 -9.71
CA GLU A 241 -19.13 4.93 -10.86
C GLU A 241 -20.12 5.84 -11.61
N ALA A 242 -20.67 6.88 -10.95
CA ALA A 242 -21.59 7.82 -11.56
C ALA A 242 -20.95 8.75 -12.62
N GLU A 243 -19.62 8.97 -12.54
CA GLU A 243 -18.84 9.78 -13.48
C GLU A 243 -18.24 8.96 -14.64
N GLY A 244 -18.48 7.64 -14.63
CA GLY A 244 -17.69 6.62 -15.29
C GLY A 244 -17.43 6.81 -16.78
N GLN A 245 -18.45 6.88 -17.61
CA GLN A 245 -18.29 6.78 -19.08
C GLN A 245 -17.60 8.00 -19.72
N SER A 246 -17.75 9.19 -19.17
CA SER A 246 -17.07 10.38 -19.70
C SER A 246 -15.60 10.42 -19.27
N LYS A 247 -15.30 9.95 -18.04
CA LYS A 247 -13.96 9.91 -17.47
C LYS A 247 -13.09 8.85 -18.19
N GLU A 248 -13.62 7.65 -18.41
CA GLU A 248 -12.88 6.53 -19.03
C GLU A 248 -12.26 6.87 -20.38
N LYS A 249 -12.94 7.69 -21.21
CA LYS A 249 -12.45 8.06 -22.54
C LYS A 249 -11.08 8.73 -22.54
N HIS A 250 -10.74 9.44 -21.46
CA HIS A 250 -9.46 10.11 -21.33
C HIS A 250 -8.30 9.13 -21.07
N PHE A 251 -8.61 7.93 -20.54
CA PHE A 251 -7.61 6.96 -20.12
C PHE A 251 -7.28 5.89 -21.16
N TYR A 252 -8.06 5.72 -22.23
CA TYR A 252 -7.74 4.70 -23.24
C TYR A 252 -6.30 4.76 -23.79
N PRO A 253 -5.68 5.94 -24.01
CA PRO A 253 -4.28 5.99 -24.43
C PRO A 253 -3.29 5.47 -23.38
N TYR A 254 -3.73 5.33 -22.13
CA TYR A 254 -2.93 4.89 -20.98
C TYR A 254 -3.17 3.43 -20.63
N GLN A 255 -3.90 2.69 -21.46
CA GLN A 255 -4.10 1.26 -21.27
C GLN A 255 -2.76 0.51 -21.35
N VAL A 256 -2.48 -0.31 -20.33
CA VAL A 256 -1.32 -1.20 -20.35
C VAL A 256 -1.62 -2.37 -21.29
N ASN A 257 -1.07 -2.30 -22.49
CA ASN A 257 -1.19 -3.26 -23.57
C ASN A 257 0.20 -3.60 -24.15
N ARG A 258 0.30 -4.56 -25.04
CA ARG A 258 1.58 -5.00 -25.61
C ARG A 258 2.32 -3.90 -26.33
N GLU A 259 1.61 -3.06 -27.09
CA GLU A 259 2.20 -1.96 -27.85
C GLU A 259 2.89 -0.94 -26.92
N LEU A 260 2.21 -0.55 -25.83
CA LEU A 260 2.81 0.33 -24.83
C LEU A 260 4.04 -0.31 -24.18
N LEU A 261 3.98 -1.60 -23.87
CA LEU A 261 5.08 -2.33 -23.22
C LEU A 261 6.31 -2.55 -24.09
N GLU A 262 6.23 -2.41 -25.42
CA GLU A 262 7.39 -2.45 -26.32
C GLU A 262 8.42 -1.35 -26.02
N HIS A 263 7.98 -0.26 -25.38
CA HIS A 263 8.83 0.86 -24.98
C HIS A 263 9.49 0.69 -23.59
N ALA A 264 9.06 -0.29 -22.83
CA ALA A 264 9.62 -0.58 -21.49
C ALA A 264 11.01 -1.23 -21.58
N ALA A 265 11.67 -1.39 -20.44
CA ALA A 265 12.93 -2.15 -20.38
C ALA A 265 12.71 -3.62 -20.81
N PRO A 266 13.71 -4.30 -21.41
CA PRO A 266 13.53 -5.67 -21.93
C PRO A 266 13.04 -6.69 -20.89
N ASN A 267 13.41 -6.53 -19.63
CA ASN A 267 13.04 -7.43 -18.53
C ASN A 267 12.07 -6.75 -17.56
N HIS A 268 11.11 -6.00 -18.11
CA HIS A 268 10.11 -5.32 -17.31
C HIS A 268 9.11 -6.27 -16.65
N SER A 269 8.47 -5.79 -15.58
CA SER A 269 7.32 -6.41 -14.93
C SER A 269 6.13 -5.45 -14.90
N VAL A 270 4.92 -6.02 -14.96
CA VAL A 270 3.68 -5.24 -14.81
C VAL A 270 3.07 -5.56 -13.46
N PHE A 271 2.68 -4.52 -12.74
CA PHE A 271 2.08 -4.55 -11.42
C PHE A 271 0.65 -4.01 -11.46
N HIS A 272 -0.21 -4.57 -10.64
CA HIS A 272 -1.60 -4.14 -10.47
C HIS A 272 -2.13 -4.56 -9.11
N CYS A 273 -2.53 -3.60 -8.29
CA CYS A 273 -3.02 -3.85 -6.91
C CYS A 273 -4.32 -4.67 -6.83
N LEU A 274 -5.01 -4.87 -7.96
CA LEU A 274 -6.29 -5.58 -8.11
C LEU A 274 -7.44 -4.94 -7.26
N PRO A 275 -8.72 -5.01 -7.73
CA PRO A 275 -9.21 -5.76 -8.89
C PRO A 275 -8.85 -5.08 -10.21
N ALA A 276 -8.65 -5.82 -11.28
CA ALA A 276 -8.39 -5.30 -12.62
C ALA A 276 -9.63 -5.40 -13.50
N TYR A 277 -9.88 -4.37 -14.31
CA TYR A 277 -10.92 -4.40 -15.36
C TYR A 277 -10.27 -4.69 -16.71
N ARG A 278 -10.22 -5.97 -17.05
CA ARG A 278 -9.66 -6.45 -18.32
C ARG A 278 -10.29 -5.74 -19.52
N GLY A 279 -9.43 -5.21 -20.41
CA GLY A 279 -9.88 -4.42 -21.56
C GLY A 279 -10.06 -2.93 -21.26
N LYS A 280 -9.91 -2.50 -19.99
CA LYS A 280 -9.81 -1.09 -19.59
C LYS A 280 -8.37 -0.70 -19.32
N GLU A 281 -7.96 -0.57 -18.07
CA GLU A 281 -6.60 -0.13 -17.71
C GLU A 281 -5.51 -1.12 -18.08
N ILE A 282 -5.86 -2.39 -18.24
CA ILE A 282 -4.95 -3.45 -18.66
C ILE A 282 -5.66 -4.43 -19.60
N THR A 283 -4.97 -4.89 -20.65
CA THR A 283 -5.53 -5.91 -21.55
C THR A 283 -5.49 -7.31 -20.92
N GLU A 284 -6.40 -8.19 -21.37
CA GLU A 284 -6.47 -9.58 -20.89
C GLU A 284 -5.14 -10.32 -21.06
N ASP A 285 -4.55 -10.23 -22.23
CA ASP A 285 -3.32 -10.95 -22.58
C ASP A 285 -2.11 -10.45 -21.81
N VAL A 286 -2.03 -9.16 -21.49
CA VAL A 286 -0.98 -8.59 -20.63
C VAL A 286 -1.17 -9.05 -19.20
N LEU A 287 -2.40 -8.98 -18.67
CA LEU A 287 -2.68 -9.42 -17.30
C LEU A 287 -2.34 -10.91 -17.13
N GLU A 288 -2.75 -11.76 -18.05
CA GLU A 288 -2.45 -13.21 -17.98
C GLU A 288 -0.95 -13.49 -18.14
N HIS A 289 -0.24 -12.73 -18.99
CA HIS A 289 1.22 -12.87 -19.12
C HIS A 289 1.95 -12.53 -17.82
N PHE A 290 1.55 -11.46 -17.13
CA PHE A 290 2.14 -11.02 -15.87
C PHE A 290 1.40 -11.54 -14.62
N ALA A 291 0.44 -12.43 -14.76
CA ALA A 291 -0.29 -13.04 -13.65
C ALA A 291 0.64 -13.58 -12.53
N PRO A 292 1.76 -14.28 -12.83
CA PRO A 292 2.66 -14.74 -11.78
C PRO A 292 3.26 -13.61 -10.93
N VAL A 293 3.46 -12.43 -11.50
CA VAL A 293 3.95 -11.23 -10.79
C VAL A 293 2.82 -10.58 -10.00
N ILE A 294 1.69 -10.29 -10.66
CA ILE A 294 0.54 -9.61 -10.07
C ILE A 294 -0.03 -10.39 -8.87
N PHE A 295 -0.13 -11.72 -8.97
CA PHE A 295 -0.62 -12.52 -7.84
C PHE A 295 0.43 -12.71 -6.74
N ARG A 296 1.73 -12.63 -7.06
CA ARG A 296 2.80 -12.55 -6.04
C ARG A 296 2.74 -11.22 -5.27
N GLU A 297 2.52 -10.12 -5.97
CA GLU A 297 2.27 -8.80 -5.37
C GLU A 297 1.08 -8.87 -4.39
N ALA A 298 -0.03 -9.49 -4.80
CA ALA A 298 -1.17 -9.69 -3.92
C ALA A 298 -0.86 -10.59 -2.70
N GLU A 299 -0.05 -11.64 -2.86
CA GLU A 299 0.43 -12.47 -1.75
C GLU A 299 1.32 -11.67 -0.80
N ASN A 300 2.22 -10.85 -1.33
CA ASN A 300 3.15 -10.04 -0.55
C ASN A 300 2.46 -9.02 0.36
N ARG A 301 1.18 -8.73 0.14
CA ARG A 301 0.34 -7.99 1.09
C ARG A 301 0.36 -8.64 2.48
N VAL A 302 0.30 -9.97 2.56
CA VAL A 302 0.37 -10.69 3.85
C VAL A 302 1.71 -10.43 4.54
N HIS A 303 2.80 -10.51 3.80
CA HIS A 303 4.16 -10.46 4.36
C HIS A 303 4.58 -9.04 4.73
N ALA A 304 4.28 -8.05 3.89
CA ALA A 304 4.48 -6.63 4.20
C ALA A 304 3.65 -6.20 5.43
N GLN A 305 2.39 -6.62 5.49
CA GLN A 305 1.53 -6.32 6.64
C GLN A 305 1.99 -7.03 7.93
N LYS A 306 2.50 -8.25 7.84
CA LYS A 306 3.14 -8.91 9.00
C LYS A 306 4.32 -8.11 9.52
N ALA A 307 5.17 -7.58 8.63
CA ALA A 307 6.29 -6.74 9.04
C ALA A 307 5.82 -5.50 9.79
N VAL A 308 4.83 -4.79 9.25
CA VAL A 308 4.23 -3.62 9.91
C VAL A 308 3.66 -3.99 11.29
N LEU A 309 2.83 -5.03 11.35
CA LEU A 309 2.21 -5.49 12.60
C LEU A 309 3.25 -5.86 13.66
N ALA A 310 4.29 -6.61 13.29
CA ALA A 310 5.36 -7.02 14.21
C ALA A 310 6.17 -5.81 14.72
N THR A 311 6.47 -4.85 13.84
CA THR A 311 7.20 -3.62 14.19
C THR A 311 6.39 -2.78 15.19
N LEU A 312 5.11 -2.55 14.92
CA LEU A 312 4.24 -1.75 15.77
C LEU A 312 3.98 -2.42 17.13
N ALA A 313 3.83 -3.75 17.16
CA ALA A 313 3.68 -4.48 18.40
C ALA A 313 4.92 -4.41 19.31
N ALA A 314 6.11 -4.43 18.74
CA ALA A 314 7.36 -4.28 19.49
C ALA A 314 7.51 -2.88 20.08
N GLY A 315 7.15 -1.83 19.34
CA GLY A 315 7.20 -0.43 19.81
C GLY A 315 6.22 -0.09 20.92
N HIS A 316 5.14 -0.85 21.06
CA HIS A 316 4.12 -0.58 22.07
C HIS A 316 4.35 -1.33 23.40
N GLN A 317 5.27 -2.32 23.41
CA GLN A 317 5.65 -3.08 24.61
C GLN A 317 6.82 -2.47 25.37
N ALA A 318 7.50 -1.47 24.81
CA ALA A 318 8.64 -0.76 25.39
C ALA A 318 8.18 0.48 26.18
#